data_9fdfb179f7cbc71c5d5132b6463d897f
#
_entry.id   9fdfb179f7cbc71c5d5132b6463d897f
#
_cell.length_a   1.000
_cell.length_b   1.000
_cell.length_c   1.000
_cell.angle_alpha   90.00
_cell.angle_beta   90.00
_cell.angle_gamma   90.00
#
_symmetry.space_group_name_H-M   'P 1'
#
loop_
_entity.id
_entity.type
_entity.pdbx_description
1 polymer ?
#
loop_
_entity_poly.entity_id
_entity_poly.type
_entity_poly.pdbx_seq_one_letter_code
_entity_poly.pdbx_strand_id
1 'polypeptide(L)'
;MALRACTENESTHTHHTVNKQRKNSAPHPLQGKKTGAASAQAAKGGHQSAPRRFGRMKPVKAKWVTYGLGFLAVFAFFTFVYGDVIERAEQSMYISTAPETMQYLLSQPHGHLFYASRWVMLLCKWAPLGAAFLALVMTLTARAFDYAFRIPRSLRGIGFAVPVAEMAWMLSRGTNLYYKNEPSLIVLIPLVALAACAVLAALVALVKRCTKSTAPAALAVRPWGALLALLMVGGTAVTALKVNENVILTARFPNLADRQDWETIISEAQKAKRPTRAVAAYYAIALEETDQLLNHMFDIPYDFPKLQLDHFDGSEEYGLFVMDCNFHAGLLNPAYRAAMDHVVMNGPRVFAYKRMALCALLNGEKALCRKYLDLIDRMPFEHDFVERYSAMLDNPKLIDSDAELSHVRSLYPKESKFEQNYQQPSFLGYNVGLAQGSDRTLLTSAAACLYSKDMNAFLVRAQIMHQKGMPFPTCMQEAIAVAALKMPQALEAFPEVGKFVPDEVRAFLIDAKPYVEDREALRQNLKERWLGTYMYYYYTENNDPSQTRKDSEATPGSKAGVN
;
A
#
# COMPACT_ATOMS: atom_id res chain seq x y z
N MET A 1 -11.64 38.09 -0.57
CA MET A 1 -12.92 38.79 -0.77
C MET A 1 -13.97 37.69 -0.78
N ALA A 2 -14.55 37.48 0.34
CA ALA A 2 -15.88 37.90 0.77
C ALA A 2 -16.92 36.90 0.28
N LEU A 3 -17.36 35.99 1.13
CA LEU A 3 -18.37 36.12 2.20
C LEU A 3 -19.83 36.11 1.72
N ARG A 4 -20.55 35.23 2.31
CA ARG A 4 -21.90 35.24 2.88
C ARG A 4 -22.81 34.17 2.24
N ALA A 5 -23.34 33.26 2.94
CA ALA A 5 -24.07 33.15 4.24
C ALA A 5 -25.58 33.33 4.06
N CYS A 6 -26.28 32.53 4.82
CA CYS A 6 -27.64 32.69 5.34
C CYS A 6 -28.77 32.19 4.45
N THR A 7 -29.79 31.62 4.90
CA THR A 7 -30.44 31.32 6.18
C THR A 7 -31.70 30.52 5.89
N GLU A 8 -32.07 29.60 6.77
CA GLU A 8 -33.34 29.48 7.47
C GLU A 8 -34.65 29.47 6.66
N ASN A 9 -35.52 28.55 6.84
CA ASN A 9 -36.62 28.50 7.81
C ASN A 9 -37.49 27.24 7.60
N GLU A 10 -37.73 26.49 8.62
CA GLU A 10 -39.00 26.37 9.41
C GLU A 10 -40.26 26.12 8.56
N SER A 11 -41.04 25.15 8.85
CA SER A 11 -42.06 24.98 9.87
C SER A 11 -42.98 23.81 9.49
N THR A 12 -43.25 22.94 10.38
CA THR A 12 -44.38 22.77 11.31
C THR A 12 -45.64 22.07 10.79
N HIS A 13 -46.15 21.31 11.71
CA HIS A 13 -47.53 20.85 12.00
C HIS A 13 -47.81 19.39 11.66
N THR A 14 -48.32 18.62 12.48
CA THR A 14 -49.01 18.52 13.79
C THR A 14 -49.92 17.27 13.74
N HIS A 15 -50.03 16.68 14.93
CA HIS A 15 -51.19 15.98 15.51
C HIS A 15 -51.61 14.60 14.99
N HIS A 16 -51.85 13.60 15.81
CA HIS A 16 -52.77 13.37 16.90
C HIS A 16 -52.48 12.02 17.58
N THR A 17 -52.25 12.04 18.86
CA THR A 17 -52.95 11.56 20.05
C THR A 17 -54.01 10.46 19.94
N VAL A 18 -53.99 9.52 20.88
CA VAL A 18 -55.06 9.00 21.79
C VAL A 18 -54.58 7.67 22.37
N ASN A 19 -54.14 7.51 23.60
CA ASN A 19 -54.74 7.49 24.94
C ASN A 19 -55.69 6.30 25.23
N LYS A 20 -55.38 5.55 26.29
CA LYS A 20 -56.19 4.99 27.37
C LYS A 20 -55.49 3.77 27.99
N GLN A 21 -54.93 3.89 29.19
CA GLN A 21 -55.48 3.79 30.55
C GLN A 21 -56.27 2.48 30.86
N ARG A 22 -55.79 1.78 31.90
CA ARG A 22 -56.42 1.41 33.17
C ARG A 22 -55.72 0.21 33.78
N LYS A 23 -55.14 0.29 34.93
CA LYS A 23 -55.53 0.42 36.36
C LYS A 23 -55.70 -0.93 37.06
N ASN A 24 -54.96 -0.98 38.18
CA ASN A 24 -55.30 -1.56 39.49
C ASN A 24 -55.22 -3.09 39.65
N SER A 25 -54.75 -3.69 40.74
CA SER A 25 -54.58 -3.29 42.14
C SER A 25 -53.85 -4.42 42.89
N ALA A 26 -53.10 -4.05 43.90
CA ALA A 26 -52.69 -4.94 45.00
C ALA A 26 -53.85 -5.28 45.92
N PRO A 27 -53.80 -6.20 46.83
CA PRO A 27 -53.19 -5.94 48.15
C PRO A 27 -52.52 -7.14 48.86
N HIS A 28 -51.67 -6.77 49.81
CA HIS A 28 -51.26 -7.46 51.05
C HIS A 28 -52.43 -7.75 51.97
N PRO A 29 -52.26 -8.37 53.20
CA PRO A 29 -51.21 -9.22 53.79
C PRO A 29 -51.84 -10.43 54.59
N LEU A 30 -51.07 -11.24 55.32
CA LEU A 30 -51.25 -11.58 56.70
C LEU A 30 -50.29 -12.64 57.25
N GLN A 31 -49.92 -12.36 58.47
CA GLN A 31 -49.11 -13.01 59.46
C GLN A 31 -49.64 -14.38 59.93
N GLY A 32 -48.76 -15.14 60.55
CA GLY A 32 -49.09 -16.25 61.47
C GLY A 32 -47.94 -17.15 61.76
N LYS A 33 -47.35 -16.98 62.69
CA LYS A 33 -46.72 -17.35 64.00
C LYS A 33 -46.71 -18.87 64.30
N LYS A 34 -45.49 -19.28 64.67
CA LYS A 34 -45.10 -20.14 65.81
C LYS A 34 -45.10 -21.70 65.73
N THR A 35 -43.93 -22.12 66.15
CA THR A 35 -43.55 -23.16 67.13
C THR A 35 -43.41 -24.61 66.72
N GLY A 36 -42.21 -25.11 67.04
CA GLY A 36 -42.06 -26.36 67.76
C GLY A 36 -41.00 -27.28 67.26
N ALA A 37 -39.88 -27.27 67.93
CA ALA A 37 -39.03 -28.36 68.44
C ALA A 37 -38.88 -29.71 67.70
N ALA A 38 -37.61 -30.02 67.52
CA ALA A 38 -36.92 -31.26 67.93
C ALA A 38 -36.88 -32.47 66.99
N SER A 39 -35.67 -32.86 66.82
CA SER A 39 -35.03 -34.19 66.85
C SER A 39 -34.73 -34.85 65.51
N ALA A 40 -33.46 -34.91 65.31
CA ALA A 40 -32.59 -36.08 65.15
C ALA A 40 -32.72 -36.99 63.92
N GLN A 41 -31.58 -37.18 63.37
CA GLN A 41 -31.01 -38.35 62.75
C GLN A 41 -31.01 -38.49 61.22
N ALA A 42 -29.78 -38.31 60.77
CA ALA A 42 -29.02 -39.22 59.93
C ALA A 42 -29.57 -39.62 58.55
N ALA A 43 -28.91 -39.26 57.52
CA ALA A 43 -28.05 -40.11 56.70
C ALA A 43 -27.86 -39.63 55.27
N LYS A 44 -26.64 -39.74 54.85
CA LYS A 44 -26.14 -40.06 53.48
C LYS A 44 -26.22 -39.01 52.39
N GLY A 45 -25.07 -38.42 52.11
CA GLY A 45 -24.33 -38.68 50.88
C GLY A 45 -24.97 -38.16 49.58
N GLY A 46 -24.81 -36.88 49.33
CA GLY A 46 -24.93 -36.32 47.99
C GLY A 46 -23.70 -35.48 47.70
N HIS A 47 -22.73 -36.04 47.00
CA HIS A 47 -21.62 -35.26 46.44
C HIS A 47 -22.17 -34.27 45.42
N GLN A 48 -22.49 -33.06 45.88
CA GLN A 48 -22.57 -31.92 44.98
C GLN A 48 -21.12 -31.55 44.60
N SER A 49 -20.71 -31.91 43.39
CA SER A 49 -19.49 -31.42 42.77
C SER A 49 -19.55 -29.92 42.69
N ALA A 50 -18.80 -29.24 43.55
CA ALA A 50 -18.59 -27.81 43.48
C ALA A 50 -18.07 -27.44 42.08
N PRO A 51 -18.57 -26.37 41.43
CA PRO A 51 -18.06 -25.94 40.14
C PRO A 51 -16.56 -25.71 40.27
N ARG A 52 -15.79 -26.35 39.40
CA ARG A 52 -14.34 -26.17 39.28
C ARG A 52 -14.07 -24.68 39.15
N ARG A 53 -13.61 -24.04 40.24
CA ARG A 53 -13.06 -22.68 40.20
C ARG A 53 -11.86 -22.71 39.28
N PHE A 54 -11.99 -22.16 38.09
CA PHE A 54 -10.86 -21.79 37.25
C PHE A 54 -9.80 -21.12 38.14
N GLY A 55 -8.62 -21.72 38.20
CA GLY A 55 -7.56 -21.38 39.14
C GLY A 55 -7.27 -19.88 39.10
N ARG A 56 -7.42 -19.20 40.21
CA ARG A 56 -7.04 -17.79 40.40
C ARG A 56 -5.54 -17.68 40.12
N MET A 57 -5.18 -17.16 38.96
CA MET A 57 -3.79 -16.82 38.66
C MET A 57 -3.27 -15.81 39.68
N LYS A 58 -2.04 -16.04 40.17
CA LYS A 58 -1.38 -15.07 41.07
C LYS A 58 -1.26 -13.71 40.36
N PRO A 59 -1.47 -12.57 41.06
CA PRO A 59 -1.54 -11.23 40.45
C PRO A 59 -0.27 -10.84 39.68
N VAL A 60 0.88 -11.39 40.02
CA VAL A 60 2.14 -11.17 39.31
C VAL A 60 2.12 -11.83 37.92
N LYS A 61 1.55 -13.04 37.81
CA LYS A 61 1.45 -13.76 36.52
C LYS A 61 0.47 -13.07 35.57
N ALA A 62 -0.69 -12.57 36.07
CA ALA A 62 -1.68 -11.87 35.24
C ALA A 62 -1.12 -10.58 34.58
N LYS A 63 -0.22 -9.87 35.24
CA LYS A 63 0.44 -8.69 34.69
C LYS A 63 1.33 -9.03 33.48
N TRP A 64 2.14 -10.06 33.60
CA TRP A 64 3.02 -10.48 32.51
C TRP A 64 2.25 -11.04 31.32
N VAL A 65 1.12 -11.72 31.57
CA VAL A 65 0.23 -12.19 30.50
C VAL A 65 -0.33 -11.03 29.68
N THR A 66 -0.80 -9.94 30.31
CA THR A 66 -1.37 -8.78 29.61
C THR A 66 -0.35 -8.15 28.66
N TYR A 67 0.85 -7.82 29.17
CA TYR A 67 1.86 -7.19 28.34
C TYR A 67 2.50 -8.16 27.34
N GLY A 68 2.62 -9.46 27.70
CA GLY A 68 3.10 -10.49 26.79
C GLY A 68 2.17 -10.72 25.61
N LEU A 69 0.87 -10.81 25.84
CA LEU A 69 -0.12 -10.93 24.76
C LEU A 69 -0.20 -9.65 23.92
N GLY A 70 -0.11 -8.47 24.55
CA GLY A 70 -0.03 -7.21 23.83
C GLY A 70 1.21 -7.11 22.94
N PHE A 71 2.38 -7.51 23.46
CA PHE A 71 3.61 -7.61 22.69
C PHE A 71 3.44 -8.54 21.47
N LEU A 72 2.90 -9.74 21.69
CA LEU A 72 2.69 -10.70 20.60
C LEU A 72 1.71 -10.17 19.54
N ALA A 73 0.65 -9.45 19.96
CA ALA A 73 -0.31 -8.87 19.04
C ALA A 73 0.33 -7.75 18.19
N VAL A 74 1.10 -6.84 18.80
CA VAL A 74 1.83 -5.77 18.08
C VAL A 74 2.92 -6.37 17.19
N PHE A 75 3.66 -7.37 17.68
CA PHE A 75 4.64 -8.09 16.89
C PHE A 75 4.01 -8.76 15.65
N ALA A 76 2.89 -9.46 15.83
CA ALA A 76 2.15 -10.08 14.72
C ALA A 76 1.65 -9.04 13.72
N PHE A 77 1.16 -7.88 14.19
CA PHE A 77 0.75 -6.80 13.30
C PHE A 77 1.91 -6.32 12.42
N PHE A 78 3.06 -5.98 12.99
CA PHE A 78 4.20 -5.47 12.22
C PHE A 78 4.91 -6.57 11.42
N THR A 79 4.75 -7.84 11.76
CA THR A 79 5.34 -8.94 10.97
C THR A 79 4.45 -9.35 9.79
N PHE A 80 3.15 -9.54 10.02
CA PHE A 80 2.26 -10.18 9.05
C PHE A 80 1.32 -9.21 8.32
N VAL A 81 1.08 -8.01 8.87
CA VAL A 81 0.16 -7.04 8.26
C VAL A 81 0.92 -5.85 7.69
N TYR A 82 1.88 -5.31 8.44
CA TYR A 82 2.56 -4.06 8.09
C TYR A 82 4.07 -4.24 7.85
N GLY A 83 4.53 -5.49 7.71
CA GLY A 83 5.95 -5.83 7.54
C GLY A 83 6.54 -5.23 6.28
N ASP A 84 5.85 -5.35 5.15
CA ASP A 84 6.30 -4.80 3.88
C ASP A 84 6.40 -3.26 3.92
N VAL A 85 5.52 -2.60 4.67
CA VAL A 85 5.54 -1.14 4.82
C VAL A 85 6.77 -0.67 5.60
N ILE A 86 7.13 -1.36 6.69
CA ILE A 86 8.34 -0.99 7.47
C ILE A 86 9.63 -1.32 6.72
N GLU A 87 9.66 -2.42 5.96
CA GLU A 87 10.77 -2.79 5.08
C GLU A 87 10.93 -1.74 3.96
N ARG A 88 9.82 -1.39 3.28
CA ARG A 88 9.84 -0.36 2.24
C ARG A 88 10.25 1.02 2.77
N ALA A 89 9.85 1.35 3.98
CA ALA A 89 10.25 2.59 4.63
C ALA A 89 11.76 2.62 4.93
N GLU A 90 12.35 1.48 5.32
CA GLU A 90 13.80 1.36 5.48
C GLU A 90 14.53 1.60 4.15
N GLN A 91 14.11 0.97 3.07
CA GLN A 91 14.67 1.17 1.73
C GLN A 91 14.48 2.61 1.22
N SER A 92 13.48 3.32 1.74
CA SER A 92 13.17 4.71 1.40
C SER A 92 13.98 5.72 2.21
N MET A 93 15.09 5.33 2.83
CA MET A 93 16.03 6.23 3.47
C MET A 93 17.44 6.00 2.96
N TYR A 94 18.37 6.88 3.37
CA TYR A 94 19.80 6.72 3.17
C TYR A 94 20.53 7.16 4.43
N ILE A 95 21.47 6.37 4.91
CA ILE A 95 22.28 6.66 6.09
C ILE A 95 23.73 6.22 5.84
N SER A 96 24.68 7.03 6.25
CA SER A 96 26.09 6.74 6.12
C SER A 96 26.88 7.50 7.19
N THR A 97 28.05 6.97 7.53
CA THR A 97 29.02 7.64 8.40
C THR A 97 29.92 8.61 7.63
N ALA A 98 29.79 8.71 6.30
CA ALA A 98 30.55 9.62 5.49
C ALA A 98 30.31 11.08 5.93
N PRO A 99 31.39 11.91 6.09
CA PRO A 99 31.28 13.26 6.64
C PRO A 99 30.24 14.13 5.88
N GLU A 100 30.20 14.02 4.56
CA GLU A 100 29.30 14.81 3.71
C GLU A 100 27.83 14.44 3.98
N THR A 101 27.52 13.15 4.09
CA THR A 101 26.17 12.66 4.40
C THR A 101 25.76 13.07 5.81
N MET A 102 26.66 12.90 6.77
CA MET A 102 26.40 13.27 8.15
C MET A 102 26.15 14.78 8.27
N GLN A 103 26.99 15.61 7.66
CA GLN A 103 26.82 17.07 7.67
C GLN A 103 25.50 17.49 7.01
N TYR A 104 25.15 16.89 5.85
CA TYR A 104 23.89 17.16 5.19
C TYR A 104 22.69 16.81 6.08
N LEU A 105 22.65 15.62 6.68
CA LEU A 105 21.54 15.19 7.53
C LEU A 105 21.44 16.03 8.80
N LEU A 106 22.57 16.36 9.44
CA LEU A 106 22.58 17.17 10.66
C LEU A 106 22.18 18.63 10.42
N SER A 107 22.38 19.15 9.20
CA SER A 107 21.97 20.51 8.82
C SER A 107 20.45 20.65 8.61
N GLN A 108 19.72 19.55 8.47
CA GLN A 108 18.26 19.58 8.32
C GLN A 108 17.55 19.89 9.65
N PRO A 109 16.33 20.44 9.62
CA PRO A 109 15.53 20.61 10.82
C PRO A 109 15.38 19.30 11.59
N HIS A 110 15.67 19.30 12.90
CA HIS A 110 15.68 18.10 13.75
C HIS A 110 16.69 17.01 13.31
N GLY A 111 17.73 17.36 12.54
CA GLY A 111 18.66 16.44 11.91
C GLY A 111 19.32 15.45 12.87
N HIS A 112 19.66 15.85 14.10
CA HIS A 112 20.22 14.95 15.12
C HIS A 112 19.26 13.79 15.46
N LEU A 113 17.94 14.08 15.60
CA LEU A 113 16.95 13.07 15.91
C LEU A 113 16.74 12.13 14.73
N PHE A 114 16.64 12.67 13.52
CA PHE A 114 16.50 11.87 12.31
C PHE A 114 17.74 11.05 12.02
N TYR A 115 18.94 11.59 12.21
CA TYR A 115 20.17 10.83 12.06
C TYR A 115 20.21 9.61 13.01
N ALA A 116 19.91 9.82 14.29
CA ALA A 116 19.86 8.73 15.26
C ALA A 116 18.75 7.71 14.95
N SER A 117 17.56 8.18 14.58
CA SER A 117 16.43 7.28 14.27
C SER A 117 16.65 6.46 12.99
N ARG A 118 17.36 6.99 11.98
CA ARG A 118 17.74 6.23 10.78
C ARG A 118 18.65 5.04 11.10
N TRP A 119 19.58 5.19 12.05
CA TRP A 119 20.41 4.06 12.52
C TRP A 119 19.57 2.96 13.15
N VAL A 120 18.54 3.32 13.93
CA VAL A 120 17.62 2.35 14.52
C VAL A 120 16.71 1.74 13.45
N MET A 121 16.34 2.52 12.44
CA MET A 121 15.48 2.07 11.33
C MET A 121 16.10 0.93 10.51
N LEU A 122 17.44 0.80 10.49
CA LEU A 122 18.12 -0.33 9.84
C LEU A 122 17.68 -1.70 10.36
N LEU A 123 17.14 -1.79 11.59
CA LEU A 123 16.53 -3.02 12.10
C LEU A 123 15.32 -3.46 11.28
N CYS A 124 14.65 -2.52 10.59
CA CYS A 124 13.47 -2.78 9.78
C CYS A 124 13.81 -3.40 8.42
N LYS A 125 15.07 -3.48 8.02
CA LYS A 125 15.52 -4.25 6.85
C LYS A 125 15.06 -5.71 6.91
N TRP A 126 14.97 -6.25 8.12
CA TRP A 126 14.37 -7.56 8.37
C TRP A 126 13.07 -7.35 9.13
N ALA A 127 11.93 -7.48 8.42
CA ALA A 127 10.60 -7.21 8.99
C ALA A 127 10.36 -7.85 10.39
N PRO A 128 10.74 -9.12 10.68
CA PRO A 128 10.57 -9.67 12.03
C PRO A 128 11.42 -8.98 13.10
N LEU A 129 12.63 -8.52 12.76
CA LEU A 129 13.51 -7.83 13.71
C LEU A 129 12.98 -6.42 14.02
N GLY A 130 12.60 -5.69 12.99
CA GLY A 130 11.94 -4.38 13.14
C GLY A 130 10.63 -4.49 13.92
N ALA A 131 9.80 -5.48 13.61
CA ALA A 131 8.57 -5.78 14.33
C ALA A 131 8.80 -6.08 15.82
N ALA A 132 9.83 -6.89 16.15
CA ALA A 132 10.19 -7.21 17.53
C ALA A 132 10.63 -5.95 18.29
N PHE A 133 11.44 -5.09 17.65
CA PHE A 133 11.86 -3.83 18.22
C PHE A 133 10.68 -2.89 18.48
N LEU A 134 9.82 -2.66 17.50
CA LEU A 134 8.63 -1.80 17.63
C LEU A 134 7.67 -2.34 18.70
N ALA A 135 7.43 -3.65 18.69
CA ALA A 135 6.57 -4.29 19.70
C ALA A 135 7.14 -4.14 21.12
N LEU A 136 8.46 -4.23 21.29
CA LEU A 136 9.11 -4.01 22.57
C LEU A 136 8.94 -2.56 23.03
N VAL A 137 9.26 -1.57 22.19
CA VAL A 137 9.14 -0.15 22.49
C VAL A 137 7.69 0.19 22.84
N MET A 138 6.73 -0.20 22.03
CA MET A 138 5.30 0.07 22.23
C MET A 138 4.74 -0.61 23.48
N THR A 139 5.19 -1.84 23.80
CA THR A 139 4.80 -2.53 25.04
C THR A 139 5.37 -1.84 26.28
N LEU A 140 6.62 -1.37 26.20
CA LEU A 140 7.23 -0.58 27.29
C LEU A 140 6.49 0.75 27.48
N THR A 141 6.09 1.41 26.40
CA THR A 141 5.27 2.64 26.41
C THR A 141 3.94 2.38 27.12
N ALA A 142 3.21 1.33 26.72
CA ALA A 142 1.96 0.95 27.38
C ALA A 142 2.12 0.69 28.88
N ARG A 143 3.21 0.01 29.26
CA ARG A 143 3.51 -0.26 30.66
C ARG A 143 3.88 1.00 31.44
N ALA A 144 4.66 1.90 30.85
CA ALA A 144 5.04 3.17 31.46
C ALA A 144 3.82 4.06 31.66
N PHE A 145 2.93 4.11 30.67
CA PHE A 145 1.65 4.82 30.73
C PHE A 145 0.76 4.29 31.87
N ASP A 146 0.51 2.98 31.92
CA ASP A 146 -0.28 2.35 33.00
C ASP A 146 0.28 2.66 34.39
N TYR A 147 1.61 2.76 34.51
CA TYR A 147 2.26 3.13 35.77
C TYR A 147 2.10 4.62 36.11
N ALA A 148 2.33 5.49 35.13
CA ALA A 148 2.25 6.94 35.29
C ALA A 148 0.85 7.38 35.67
N PHE A 149 -0.18 6.86 35.02
CA PHE A 149 -1.59 7.18 35.26
C PHE A 149 -2.26 6.34 36.35
N ARG A 150 -1.47 5.50 37.07
CA ARG A 150 -1.95 4.65 38.18
C ARG A 150 -3.14 3.77 37.81
N ILE A 151 -3.15 3.25 36.58
CA ILE A 151 -4.25 2.43 36.07
C ILE A 151 -4.48 1.21 36.98
N PRO A 152 -5.74 0.97 37.40
CA PRO A 152 -6.11 -0.16 38.24
C PRO A 152 -5.66 -1.50 37.66
N ARG A 153 -5.33 -2.47 38.51
CA ARG A 153 -4.84 -3.77 38.08
C ARG A 153 -5.79 -4.51 37.14
N SER A 154 -7.09 -4.30 37.26
CA SER A 154 -8.12 -4.90 36.41
C SER A 154 -8.20 -4.31 35.01
N LEU A 155 -7.75 -3.08 34.81
CA LEU A 155 -7.80 -2.33 33.56
C LEU A 155 -6.40 -2.13 32.93
N ARG A 156 -5.38 -2.79 33.47
CA ARG A 156 -4.05 -2.78 32.85
C ARG A 156 -4.14 -3.32 31.44
N GLY A 157 -3.62 -2.59 30.50
CA GLY A 157 -3.81 -2.82 29.07
C GLY A 157 -4.46 -1.61 28.37
N ILE A 158 -5.10 -0.69 29.14
CA ILE A 158 -5.51 0.62 28.59
C ILE A 158 -4.30 1.39 28.04
N GLY A 159 -3.11 1.20 28.65
CA GLY A 159 -1.87 1.79 28.16
C GLY A 159 -1.56 1.46 26.69
N PHE A 160 -2.11 0.37 26.15
CA PHE A 160 -2.01 0.07 24.71
C PHE A 160 -2.79 1.06 23.84
N ALA A 161 -3.60 1.97 24.42
CA ALA A 161 -4.19 3.07 23.65
C ALA A 161 -3.13 3.98 23.00
N VAL A 162 -1.95 4.16 23.64
CA VAL A 162 -0.86 4.95 23.07
C VAL A 162 -0.25 4.24 21.85
N PRO A 163 0.24 3.00 21.93
CA PRO A 163 0.64 2.23 20.75
C PRO A 163 -0.41 2.18 19.64
N VAL A 164 -1.68 2.01 19.97
CA VAL A 164 -2.78 1.99 18.98
C VAL A 164 -2.94 3.35 18.31
N ALA A 165 -2.80 4.45 19.04
CA ALA A 165 -2.80 5.78 18.45
C ALA A 165 -1.59 6.00 17.52
N GLU A 166 -0.40 5.48 17.86
CA GLU A 166 0.78 5.50 16.99
C GLU A 166 0.54 4.68 15.72
N MET A 167 -0.01 3.47 15.85
CA MET A 167 -0.38 2.64 14.70
C MET A 167 -1.45 3.32 13.83
N ALA A 168 -2.48 3.92 14.43
CA ALA A 168 -3.50 4.65 13.71
C ALA A 168 -2.92 5.88 12.97
N TRP A 169 -1.95 6.57 13.59
CA TRP A 169 -1.21 7.62 12.93
C TRP A 169 -0.45 7.08 11.70
N MET A 170 0.26 5.97 11.81
CA MET A 170 0.94 5.33 10.68
C MET A 170 -0.04 5.00 9.56
N LEU A 171 -1.19 4.40 9.89
CA LEU A 171 -2.24 4.08 8.91
C LEU A 171 -2.79 5.33 8.21
N SER A 172 -2.93 6.45 8.94
CA SER A 172 -3.45 7.71 8.39
C SER A 172 -2.49 8.38 7.39
N ARG A 173 -1.20 8.06 7.44
CA ARG A 173 -0.20 8.60 6.50
C ARG A 173 -0.22 7.89 5.15
N GLY A 174 -0.76 6.69 5.09
CA GLY A 174 -0.83 5.93 3.85
C GLY A 174 0.55 5.73 3.22
N THR A 175 0.64 5.85 1.90
CA THR A 175 1.90 5.74 1.14
C THR A 175 2.93 6.82 1.50
N ASN A 176 2.48 7.98 2.00
CA ASN A 176 3.37 9.05 2.42
C ASN A 176 4.32 8.66 3.55
N LEU A 177 3.99 7.62 4.31
CA LEU A 177 4.83 7.12 5.39
C LEU A 177 6.23 6.70 4.92
N TYR A 178 6.32 6.14 3.71
CA TYR A 178 7.57 5.66 3.12
C TYR A 178 7.96 6.40 1.82
N TYR A 179 7.07 7.25 1.28
CA TYR A 179 7.35 7.95 0.03
C TYR A 179 7.81 9.40 0.25
N LYS A 180 7.02 10.26 0.89
CA LYS A 180 7.32 11.69 1.10
C LYS A 180 7.89 12.02 2.47
N ASN A 181 7.32 11.43 3.52
CA ASN A 181 7.72 11.73 4.89
C ASN A 181 9.14 11.22 5.17
N GLU A 182 9.73 11.71 6.24
CA GLU A 182 10.93 11.11 6.80
C GLU A 182 10.60 9.68 7.30
N PRO A 183 11.11 8.61 6.65
CA PRO A 183 10.68 7.24 6.98
C PRO A 183 11.01 6.82 8.41
N SER A 184 12.09 7.37 8.99
CA SER A 184 12.51 7.06 10.35
C SER A 184 11.53 7.54 11.44
N LEU A 185 10.49 8.32 11.09
CA LEU A 185 9.37 8.65 11.98
C LEU A 185 8.64 7.40 12.50
N ILE A 186 8.64 6.30 11.76
CA ILE A 186 8.09 5.01 12.19
C ILE A 186 8.72 4.54 13.51
N VAL A 187 10.00 4.80 13.69
CA VAL A 187 10.78 4.44 14.88
C VAL A 187 10.83 5.60 15.87
N LEU A 188 11.01 6.83 15.37
CA LEU A 188 11.20 8.01 16.20
C LEU A 188 9.98 8.30 17.08
N ILE A 189 8.75 8.24 16.51
CA ILE A 189 7.53 8.55 17.27
C ILE A 189 7.32 7.58 18.44
N PRO A 190 7.39 6.24 18.27
CA PRO A 190 7.33 5.31 19.40
C PRO A 190 8.43 5.54 20.45
N LEU A 191 9.64 5.87 20.04
CA LEU A 191 10.74 6.17 20.98
C LEU A 191 10.46 7.45 21.79
N VAL A 192 9.96 8.51 21.14
CA VAL A 192 9.58 9.76 21.82
C VAL A 192 8.41 9.51 22.79
N ALA A 193 7.41 8.74 22.39
CA ALA A 193 6.29 8.37 23.26
C ALA A 193 6.76 7.54 24.47
N LEU A 194 7.68 6.59 24.25
CA LEU A 194 8.29 5.84 25.34
C LEU A 194 9.05 6.77 26.30
N ALA A 195 9.87 7.68 25.79
CA ALA A 195 10.61 8.62 26.60
C ALA A 195 9.67 9.52 27.44
N ALA A 196 8.63 10.08 26.83
CA ALA A 196 7.64 10.90 27.51
C ALA A 196 6.91 10.11 28.62
N CYS A 197 6.44 8.91 28.33
CA CYS A 197 5.77 8.05 29.31
C CYS A 197 6.73 7.61 30.43
N ALA A 198 8.01 7.35 30.11
CA ALA A 198 9.02 6.97 31.10
C ALA A 198 9.35 8.13 32.06
N VAL A 199 9.47 9.37 31.55
CA VAL A 199 9.65 10.57 32.36
C VAL A 199 8.47 10.76 33.32
N LEU A 200 7.23 10.68 32.81
CA LEU A 200 6.03 10.77 33.66
C LEU A 200 6.00 9.67 34.73
N ALA A 201 6.35 8.44 34.36
CA ALA A 201 6.43 7.32 35.28
C ALA A 201 7.50 7.55 36.37
N ALA A 202 8.67 8.11 36.01
CA ALA A 202 9.73 8.45 36.95
C ALA A 202 9.30 9.56 37.93
N LEU A 203 8.63 10.60 37.43
CA LEU A 203 8.07 11.67 38.28
C LEU A 203 7.05 11.14 39.30
N VAL A 204 6.13 10.26 38.84
CA VAL A 204 5.17 9.59 39.75
C VAL A 204 5.88 8.71 40.77
N ALA A 205 6.95 8.01 40.38
CA ALA A 205 7.75 7.20 41.30
C ALA A 205 8.44 8.07 42.36
N LEU A 206 8.99 9.23 41.94
CA LEU A 206 9.62 10.19 42.85
C LEU A 206 8.61 10.74 43.89
N VAL A 207 7.45 11.21 43.42
CA VAL A 207 6.35 11.68 44.30
C VAL A 207 5.92 10.62 45.30
N LYS A 208 5.82 9.35 44.87
CA LYS A 208 5.48 8.23 45.77
C LYS A 208 6.54 7.99 46.84
N ARG A 209 7.82 8.19 46.55
CA ARG A 209 8.90 8.09 47.55
C ARG A 209 8.75 9.19 48.62
N CYS A 210 8.37 10.40 48.20
CA CYS A 210 8.20 11.54 49.10
C CYS A 210 6.94 11.44 49.96
N THR A 211 5.85 10.82 49.46
CA THR A 211 4.52 10.85 50.16
C THR A 211 4.18 9.61 50.98
N LYS A 212 5.10 8.63 51.15
CA LYS A 212 4.88 7.36 51.89
C LYS A 212 3.46 6.76 51.76
N SER A 213 2.91 6.77 50.56
CA SER A 213 1.54 6.32 50.30
C SER A 213 1.42 4.80 50.44
N THR A 214 0.55 4.37 51.34
CA THR A 214 0.14 2.96 51.53
C THR A 214 -0.64 2.48 50.31
N ALA A 215 -0.23 1.36 49.72
CA ALA A 215 -0.90 0.79 48.57
C ALA A 215 -2.26 0.17 48.98
N PRO A 216 -3.36 0.42 48.25
CA PRO A 216 -4.64 -0.22 48.52
C PRO A 216 -4.58 -1.74 48.31
N ALA A 217 -5.36 -2.47 49.10
CA ALA A 217 -5.44 -3.93 49.11
C ALA A 217 -5.73 -4.53 47.72
N ALA A 218 -5.12 -5.67 47.44
CA ALA A 218 -5.20 -6.34 46.15
C ALA A 218 -6.57 -6.99 45.93
N LEU A 219 -7.45 -6.35 45.20
CA LEU A 219 -8.66 -6.95 44.64
C LEU A 219 -8.32 -8.03 43.58
N ALA A 220 -9.14 -9.09 43.55
CA ALA A 220 -8.97 -10.20 42.60
C ALA A 220 -8.97 -9.71 41.15
N VAL A 221 -7.91 -10.02 40.41
CA VAL A 221 -7.70 -9.52 39.06
C VAL A 221 -8.30 -10.50 38.02
N ARG A 222 -9.24 -10.03 37.25
CA ARG A 222 -9.70 -10.69 36.03
C ARG A 222 -8.82 -10.18 34.84
N PRO A 223 -8.54 -10.98 33.80
CA PRO A 223 -7.64 -10.61 32.70
C PRO A 223 -8.29 -9.70 31.63
N TRP A 224 -9.23 -8.85 32.03
CA TRP A 224 -9.92 -7.94 31.11
C TRP A 224 -8.96 -7.01 30.35
N GLY A 225 -7.85 -6.63 30.98
CA GLY A 225 -6.85 -5.81 30.34
C GLY A 225 -6.16 -6.48 29.15
N ALA A 226 -5.94 -7.81 29.20
CA ALA A 226 -5.38 -8.53 28.06
C ALA A 226 -6.36 -8.59 26.89
N LEU A 227 -7.63 -8.86 27.17
CA LEU A 227 -8.68 -8.85 26.15
C LEU A 227 -8.81 -7.47 25.51
N LEU A 228 -8.80 -6.40 26.32
CA LEU A 228 -8.86 -5.02 25.82
C LEU A 228 -7.67 -4.72 24.89
N ALA A 229 -6.44 -5.04 25.29
CA ALA A 229 -5.26 -4.85 24.46
C ALA A 229 -5.37 -5.60 23.12
N LEU A 230 -5.81 -6.87 23.15
CA LEU A 230 -6.01 -7.66 21.94
C LEU A 230 -7.10 -7.09 21.03
N LEU A 231 -8.22 -6.62 21.59
CA LEU A 231 -9.30 -5.99 20.81
C LEU A 231 -8.84 -4.68 20.16
N MET A 232 -8.07 -3.88 20.87
CA MET A 232 -7.56 -2.62 20.35
C MET A 232 -6.54 -2.85 19.21
N VAL A 233 -5.54 -3.69 19.43
CA VAL A 233 -4.53 -4.00 18.39
C VAL A 233 -5.15 -4.79 17.23
N GLY A 234 -6.01 -5.77 17.53
CA GLY A 234 -6.72 -6.55 16.51
C GLY A 234 -7.66 -5.69 15.66
N GLY A 235 -8.37 -4.74 16.29
CA GLY A 235 -9.20 -3.76 15.57
C GLY A 235 -8.38 -2.89 14.62
N THR A 236 -7.18 -2.47 15.04
CA THR A 236 -6.26 -1.71 14.18
C THR A 236 -5.77 -2.58 13.01
N ALA A 237 -5.46 -3.86 13.25
CA ALA A 237 -5.05 -4.79 12.19
C ALA A 237 -6.16 -5.01 11.16
N VAL A 238 -7.41 -5.20 11.60
CA VAL A 238 -8.56 -5.32 10.69
C VAL A 238 -8.77 -4.03 9.88
N THR A 239 -8.60 -2.87 10.50
CA THR A 239 -8.68 -1.58 9.79
C THR A 239 -7.57 -1.45 8.76
N ALA A 240 -6.34 -1.84 9.08
CA ALA A 240 -5.22 -1.84 8.15
C ALA A 240 -5.52 -2.69 6.91
N LEU A 241 -5.97 -3.93 7.10
CA LEU A 241 -6.27 -4.85 5.99
C LEU A 241 -7.45 -4.39 5.12
N LYS A 242 -8.42 -3.64 5.69
CA LYS A 242 -9.61 -3.19 4.93
C LYS A 242 -9.44 -1.83 4.27
N VAL A 243 -8.75 -0.90 4.93
CA VAL A 243 -8.66 0.50 4.51
C VAL A 243 -7.33 0.78 3.82
N ASN A 244 -6.26 0.12 4.27
CA ASN A 244 -4.90 0.35 3.78
C ASN A 244 -4.39 -0.81 2.88
N GLU A 245 -5.28 -1.62 2.30
CA GLU A 245 -4.91 -2.71 1.39
C GLU A 245 -3.94 -2.22 0.31
N ASN A 246 -4.29 -1.17 -0.41
CA ASN A 246 -3.45 -0.61 -1.47
C ASN A 246 -2.13 -0.01 -0.96
N VAL A 247 -2.11 0.54 0.25
CA VAL A 247 -0.87 1.05 0.88
C VAL A 247 0.11 -0.09 1.14
N ILE A 248 -0.41 -1.22 1.62
CA ILE A 248 0.37 -2.43 1.90
C ILE A 248 0.87 -3.03 0.58
N LEU A 249 0.00 -3.17 -0.43
CA LEU A 249 0.38 -3.72 -1.74
C LEU A 249 1.40 -2.83 -2.45
N THR A 250 1.24 -1.49 -2.41
CA THR A 250 2.19 -0.55 -3.01
C THR A 250 3.56 -0.58 -2.33
N ALA A 251 3.64 -0.94 -1.04
CA ALA A 251 4.91 -1.15 -0.36
C ALA A 251 5.51 -2.54 -0.67
N ARG A 252 4.67 -3.55 -0.78
CA ARG A 252 5.05 -4.95 -0.95
C ARG A 252 5.56 -5.27 -2.35
N PHE A 253 4.91 -4.73 -3.39
CA PHE A 253 5.22 -5.08 -4.77
C PHE A 253 6.64 -4.70 -5.22
N PRO A 254 7.20 -3.53 -4.88
CA PRO A 254 8.61 -3.25 -5.12
C PRO A 254 9.55 -4.26 -4.44
N ASN A 255 9.23 -4.66 -3.20
CA ASN A 255 10.04 -5.65 -2.48
C ASN A 255 9.97 -7.04 -3.13
N LEU A 256 8.82 -7.42 -3.68
CA LEU A 256 8.66 -8.66 -4.44
C LEU A 256 9.36 -8.57 -5.81
N ALA A 257 9.28 -7.42 -6.48
CA ALA A 257 9.98 -7.17 -7.74
C ALA A 257 11.50 -7.27 -7.59
N ASP A 258 12.07 -6.69 -6.53
CA ASP A 258 13.49 -6.82 -6.20
C ASP A 258 13.92 -8.30 -5.96
N ARG A 259 12.96 -9.17 -5.57
CA ARG A 259 13.15 -10.62 -5.39
C ARG A 259 12.76 -11.43 -6.62
N GLN A 260 12.28 -10.77 -7.69
CA GLN A 260 11.77 -11.39 -8.91
C GLN A 260 10.60 -12.37 -8.66
N ASP A 261 9.80 -12.13 -7.61
CA ASP A 261 8.60 -12.94 -7.29
C ASP A 261 7.36 -12.39 -8.02
N TRP A 262 7.40 -12.50 -9.34
CA TRP A 262 6.38 -11.97 -10.24
C TRP A 262 5.02 -12.65 -10.09
N GLU A 263 5.02 -13.96 -9.86
CA GLU A 263 3.81 -14.76 -9.66
C GLU A 263 2.99 -14.28 -8.45
N THR A 264 3.67 -13.95 -7.35
CA THR A 264 3.00 -13.40 -6.16
C THR A 264 2.40 -12.03 -6.46
N ILE A 265 3.10 -11.15 -7.19
CA ILE A 265 2.57 -9.84 -7.60
C ILE A 265 1.29 -10.02 -8.44
N ILE A 266 1.32 -10.90 -9.46
CA ILE A 266 0.17 -11.18 -10.33
C ILE A 266 -1.02 -11.67 -9.49
N SER A 267 -0.78 -12.70 -8.67
CA SER A 267 -1.82 -13.33 -7.86
C SER A 267 -2.47 -12.36 -6.84
N GLU A 268 -1.68 -11.47 -6.22
CA GLU A 268 -2.20 -10.51 -5.25
C GLU A 268 -2.89 -9.31 -5.90
N ALA A 269 -2.37 -8.84 -7.03
CA ALA A 269 -3.02 -7.78 -7.79
C ALA A 269 -4.41 -8.20 -8.29
N GLN A 270 -4.56 -9.45 -8.76
CA GLN A 270 -5.85 -10.00 -9.20
C GLN A 270 -6.89 -10.13 -8.05
N LYS A 271 -6.42 -10.26 -6.79
CA LYS A 271 -7.29 -10.31 -5.62
C LYS A 271 -7.69 -8.92 -5.11
N ALA A 272 -6.97 -7.88 -5.50
CA ALA A 272 -7.23 -6.52 -5.05
C ALA A 272 -8.61 -6.04 -5.54
N LYS A 273 -9.43 -5.55 -4.63
CA LYS A 273 -10.81 -5.14 -4.95
C LYS A 273 -10.88 -3.88 -5.79
N ARG A 274 -10.01 -2.92 -5.49
CA ARG A 274 -9.90 -1.63 -6.16
C ARG A 274 -8.42 -1.25 -6.25
N PRO A 275 -7.66 -1.87 -7.15
CA PRO A 275 -6.23 -1.58 -7.27
C PRO A 275 -6.00 -0.11 -7.62
N THR A 276 -5.01 0.51 -6.98
CA THR A 276 -4.52 1.83 -7.37
C THR A 276 -3.67 1.73 -8.63
N ARG A 277 -3.32 2.87 -9.23
CA ARG A 277 -2.39 2.91 -10.39
C ARG A 277 -1.06 2.26 -10.07
N ALA A 278 -0.54 2.44 -8.86
CA ALA A 278 0.70 1.80 -8.43
C ALA A 278 0.59 0.28 -8.44
N VAL A 279 -0.51 -0.28 -7.90
CA VAL A 279 -0.79 -1.72 -7.92
C VAL A 279 -0.91 -2.23 -9.36
N ALA A 280 -1.68 -1.51 -10.21
CA ALA A 280 -1.84 -1.87 -11.61
C ALA A 280 -0.53 -1.78 -12.41
N ALA A 281 0.33 -0.81 -12.08
CA ALA A 281 1.64 -0.65 -12.70
C ALA A 281 2.57 -1.84 -12.41
N TYR A 282 2.67 -2.26 -11.16
CA TYR A 282 3.46 -3.44 -10.81
C TYR A 282 2.87 -4.74 -11.35
N TYR A 283 1.52 -4.83 -11.44
CA TYR A 283 0.87 -5.92 -12.14
C TYR A 283 1.31 -6.00 -13.61
N ALA A 284 1.30 -4.87 -14.31
CA ALA A 284 1.75 -4.80 -15.69
C ALA A 284 3.25 -5.13 -15.84
N ILE A 285 4.12 -4.66 -14.93
CA ILE A 285 5.53 -5.04 -14.89
C ILE A 285 5.68 -6.56 -14.73
N ALA A 286 4.98 -7.16 -13.77
CA ALA A 286 5.06 -8.58 -13.51
C ALA A 286 4.58 -9.42 -14.72
N LEU A 287 3.52 -8.98 -15.40
CA LEU A 287 3.07 -9.61 -16.64
C LEU A 287 4.06 -9.45 -17.79
N GLU A 288 4.75 -8.31 -17.88
CA GLU A 288 5.80 -8.08 -18.87
C GLU A 288 6.99 -8.98 -18.62
N GLU A 289 7.46 -9.08 -17.38
CA GLU A 289 8.59 -9.92 -16.98
C GLU A 289 8.32 -11.43 -17.18
N THR A 290 7.04 -11.83 -17.19
CA THR A 290 6.61 -13.22 -17.40
C THR A 290 6.06 -13.51 -18.80
N ASP A 291 6.19 -12.59 -19.75
CA ASP A 291 5.65 -12.68 -21.13
C ASP A 291 4.12 -12.89 -21.21
N GLN A 292 3.37 -12.44 -20.18
CA GLN A 292 1.91 -12.62 -20.07
C GLN A 292 1.13 -11.31 -20.31
N LEU A 293 1.80 -10.19 -20.60
CA LEU A 293 1.18 -8.86 -20.59
C LEU A 293 -0.09 -8.79 -21.45
N LEU A 294 -0.01 -9.10 -22.73
CA LEU A 294 -1.16 -9.02 -23.65
C LEU A 294 -2.24 -10.08 -23.41
N ASN A 295 -1.96 -11.12 -22.61
CA ASN A 295 -2.95 -12.15 -22.30
C ASN A 295 -3.80 -11.79 -21.08
N HIS A 296 -3.24 -11.06 -20.10
CA HIS A 296 -3.83 -10.87 -18.78
C HIS A 296 -3.93 -9.40 -18.34
N MET A 297 -3.54 -8.45 -19.18
CA MET A 297 -3.47 -7.03 -18.80
C MET A 297 -4.80 -6.42 -18.35
N PHE A 298 -5.93 -7.02 -18.71
CA PHE A 298 -7.26 -6.53 -18.35
C PHE A 298 -7.98 -7.37 -17.29
N ASP A 299 -7.32 -8.36 -16.68
CA ASP A 299 -7.93 -9.24 -15.67
C ASP A 299 -8.22 -8.53 -14.34
N ILE A 300 -7.64 -7.36 -14.11
CA ILE A 300 -7.91 -6.53 -12.93
C ILE A 300 -8.83 -5.35 -13.27
N PRO A 301 -9.65 -4.89 -12.32
CA PRO A 301 -10.46 -3.70 -12.55
C PRO A 301 -9.59 -2.45 -12.51
N TYR A 302 -9.71 -1.62 -13.54
CA TYR A 302 -9.14 -0.28 -13.59
C TYR A 302 -10.24 0.72 -13.22
N ASP A 303 -10.04 1.51 -12.16
CA ASP A 303 -11.01 2.48 -11.67
C ASP A 303 -10.30 3.79 -11.35
N PHE A 304 -9.84 4.48 -12.39
CA PHE A 304 -9.08 5.72 -12.23
C PHE A 304 -9.92 6.91 -12.68
N PRO A 305 -10.01 7.98 -11.87
CA PRO A 305 -10.83 9.14 -12.19
C PRO A 305 -10.29 9.92 -13.40
N LYS A 306 -8.99 9.84 -13.66
CA LYS A 306 -8.31 10.45 -14.80
C LYS A 306 -7.34 9.45 -15.41
N LEU A 307 -7.24 9.45 -16.73
CA LEU A 307 -6.26 8.66 -17.45
C LEU A 307 -4.84 9.17 -17.17
N GLN A 308 -4.61 10.46 -17.28
CA GLN A 308 -3.34 11.08 -17.01
C GLN A 308 -3.20 11.44 -15.53
N LEU A 309 -2.02 11.13 -15.01
CA LEU A 309 -1.53 11.80 -13.83
C LEU A 309 -0.74 13.01 -14.32
N ASP A 310 -1.23 14.19 -14.02
CA ASP A 310 -0.46 15.39 -14.31
C ASP A 310 0.78 15.40 -13.42
N HIS A 311 1.94 15.39 -14.04
CA HIS A 311 3.22 15.44 -13.33
C HIS A 311 3.33 16.69 -12.45
N PHE A 312 2.61 17.74 -12.79
CA PHE A 312 2.60 19.02 -12.07
C PHE A 312 1.50 19.14 -11.02
N ASP A 313 0.46 18.31 -11.08
CA ASP A 313 -0.61 18.29 -10.06
C ASP A 313 -0.15 17.76 -8.69
N GLY A 314 1.13 17.41 -8.56
CA GLY A 314 1.66 16.87 -7.31
C GLY A 314 1.02 15.54 -6.94
N SER A 315 0.45 14.82 -7.90
CA SER A 315 -0.11 13.50 -7.64
C SER A 315 1.04 12.59 -7.23
N GLU A 316 1.07 12.31 -5.94
CA GLU A 316 2.08 11.50 -5.26
C GLU A 316 2.12 10.08 -5.82
N GLU A 317 1.00 9.67 -6.41
CA GLU A 317 0.81 8.34 -6.94
C GLU A 317 1.73 8.02 -8.12
N TYR A 318 1.98 8.98 -9.02
CA TYR A 318 2.84 8.77 -10.17
C TYR A 318 4.29 8.41 -9.78
N GLY A 319 4.83 9.12 -8.81
CA GLY A 319 6.19 8.88 -8.32
C GLY A 319 6.39 7.51 -7.65
N LEU A 320 5.30 6.83 -7.25
CA LEU A 320 5.39 5.50 -6.62
C LEU A 320 5.79 4.38 -7.60
N PHE A 321 5.56 4.57 -8.90
CA PHE A 321 5.77 3.50 -9.89
C PHE A 321 6.50 3.93 -11.18
N VAL A 322 6.54 5.22 -11.51
CA VAL A 322 7.07 5.69 -12.81
C VAL A 322 8.51 5.27 -13.07
N MET A 323 9.33 5.29 -12.02
CA MET A 323 10.74 4.90 -12.11
C MET A 323 10.88 3.45 -12.54
N ASP A 324 10.15 2.55 -11.90
CA ASP A 324 10.22 1.12 -12.16
C ASP A 324 9.52 0.75 -13.48
N CYS A 325 8.37 1.37 -13.80
CA CYS A 325 7.73 1.21 -15.10
C CYS A 325 8.67 1.58 -16.26
N ASN A 326 9.34 2.70 -16.16
CA ASN A 326 10.29 3.10 -17.20
C ASN A 326 11.48 2.13 -17.29
N PHE A 327 12.00 1.68 -16.16
CA PHE A 327 13.12 0.75 -16.13
C PHE A 327 12.77 -0.58 -16.78
N HIS A 328 11.67 -1.22 -16.36
CA HIS A 328 11.22 -2.50 -16.89
C HIS A 328 10.72 -2.41 -18.34
N ALA A 329 10.38 -1.22 -18.82
CA ALA A 329 10.10 -0.97 -20.23
C ALA A 329 11.36 -0.67 -21.07
N GLY A 330 12.56 -0.76 -20.52
CA GLY A 330 13.81 -0.45 -21.20
C GLY A 330 14.10 1.04 -21.40
N LEU A 331 13.31 1.92 -20.78
CA LEU A 331 13.45 3.38 -20.87
C LEU A 331 14.41 3.90 -19.79
N LEU A 332 15.69 3.61 -19.92
CA LEU A 332 16.69 3.84 -18.89
C LEU A 332 16.86 5.32 -18.52
N ASN A 333 16.87 6.23 -19.49
CA ASN A 333 17.03 7.67 -19.23
C ASN A 333 15.83 8.26 -18.50
N PRO A 334 14.56 7.99 -18.88
CA PRO A 334 13.38 8.35 -18.10
C PRO A 334 13.36 7.74 -16.70
N ALA A 335 13.77 6.47 -16.53
CA ALA A 335 13.88 5.83 -15.22
C ALA A 335 14.92 6.52 -14.33
N TYR A 336 16.10 6.80 -14.89
CA TYR A 336 17.16 7.56 -14.22
C TYR A 336 16.69 8.94 -13.79
N ARG A 337 16.01 9.67 -14.69
CA ARG A 337 15.45 10.98 -14.40
C ARG A 337 14.44 10.93 -13.26
N ALA A 338 13.50 9.99 -13.30
CA ALA A 338 12.51 9.82 -12.24
C ALA A 338 13.16 9.52 -10.87
N ALA A 339 14.22 8.70 -10.86
CA ALA A 339 15.00 8.42 -9.66
C ALA A 339 15.71 9.68 -9.14
N MET A 340 16.31 10.48 -10.05
CA MET A 340 16.98 11.73 -9.70
C MET A 340 15.99 12.77 -9.17
N ASP A 341 14.85 12.96 -9.84
CA ASP A 341 13.79 13.87 -9.40
C ASP A 341 13.31 13.50 -7.99
N HIS A 342 13.16 12.20 -7.72
CA HIS A 342 12.80 11.73 -6.38
C HIS A 342 13.85 12.12 -5.33
N VAL A 343 15.15 11.93 -5.63
CA VAL A 343 16.25 12.31 -4.71
C VAL A 343 16.29 13.81 -4.48
N VAL A 344 16.07 14.61 -5.53
CA VAL A 344 16.07 16.08 -5.42
C VAL A 344 14.91 16.56 -4.56
N MET A 345 13.72 15.98 -4.74
CA MET A 345 12.51 16.41 -4.02
C MET A 345 12.42 15.86 -2.58
N ASN A 346 12.84 14.63 -2.36
CA ASN A 346 12.61 13.91 -1.10
C ASN A 346 13.91 13.57 -0.34
N GLY A 347 15.05 14.00 -0.85
CA GLY A 347 16.38 13.71 -0.28
C GLY A 347 16.92 12.33 -0.68
N PRO A 348 18.12 11.98 -0.18
CA PRO A 348 18.81 10.73 -0.52
C PRO A 348 17.99 9.50 -0.14
N ARG A 349 17.85 8.56 -1.07
CA ARG A 349 17.11 7.30 -0.92
C ARG A 349 17.89 6.14 -1.55
N VAL A 350 18.05 5.04 -0.83
CA VAL A 350 18.89 3.93 -1.34
C VAL A 350 18.28 3.27 -2.57
N PHE A 351 16.94 3.08 -2.61
CA PHE A 351 16.28 2.50 -3.78
C PHE A 351 16.47 3.33 -5.06
N ALA A 352 16.47 4.67 -4.93
CA ALA A 352 16.69 5.56 -6.07
C ALA A 352 18.15 5.49 -6.56
N TYR A 353 19.12 5.43 -5.64
CA TYR A 353 20.52 5.24 -6.01
C TYR A 353 20.75 3.88 -6.69
N LYS A 354 20.11 2.81 -6.19
CA LYS A 354 20.15 1.49 -6.85
C LYS A 354 19.63 1.58 -8.28
N ARG A 355 18.48 2.20 -8.50
CA ARG A 355 17.90 2.36 -9.84
C ARG A 355 18.82 3.19 -10.76
N MET A 356 19.38 4.28 -10.26
CA MET A 356 20.34 5.10 -11.02
C MET A 356 21.61 4.32 -11.36
N ALA A 357 22.12 3.47 -10.46
CA ALA A 357 23.26 2.59 -10.73
C ALA A 357 22.96 1.61 -11.86
N LEU A 358 21.79 0.95 -11.83
CA LEU A 358 21.37 -0.01 -12.85
C LEU A 358 21.16 0.65 -14.21
N CYS A 359 20.53 1.83 -14.25
CA CYS A 359 20.39 2.60 -15.49
C CYS A 359 21.77 2.95 -16.08
N ALA A 360 22.70 3.43 -15.26
CA ALA A 360 24.07 3.77 -15.69
C ALA A 360 24.85 2.53 -16.15
N LEU A 361 24.66 1.37 -15.49
CA LEU A 361 25.26 0.10 -15.87
C LEU A 361 24.81 -0.32 -17.28
N LEU A 362 23.50 -0.32 -17.52
CA LEU A 362 22.92 -0.73 -18.80
C LEU A 362 23.22 0.27 -19.93
N ASN A 363 23.34 1.56 -19.63
CA ASN A 363 23.78 2.59 -20.58
C ASN A 363 25.29 2.53 -20.88
N GLY A 364 26.05 1.71 -20.16
CA GLY A 364 27.52 1.63 -20.31
C GLY A 364 28.27 2.82 -19.71
N GLU A 365 27.63 3.63 -18.87
CA GLU A 365 28.20 4.81 -18.21
C GLU A 365 29.00 4.42 -16.97
N LYS A 366 30.16 3.77 -17.20
CA LYS A 366 30.97 3.13 -16.14
C LYS A 366 31.30 4.04 -14.96
N ALA A 367 31.73 5.27 -15.23
CA ALA A 367 32.12 6.20 -14.17
C ALA A 367 30.92 6.61 -13.31
N LEU A 368 29.77 6.82 -13.93
CA LEU A 368 28.52 7.18 -13.24
C LEU A 368 28.00 6.00 -12.42
N CYS A 369 27.99 4.79 -12.99
CA CYS A 369 27.61 3.58 -12.27
C CYS A 369 28.49 3.38 -11.03
N ARG A 370 29.81 3.46 -11.17
CA ARG A 370 30.75 3.33 -10.05
C ARG A 370 30.48 4.36 -8.96
N LYS A 371 30.20 5.61 -9.32
CA LYS A 371 29.84 6.65 -8.35
C LYS A 371 28.61 6.26 -7.51
N TYR A 372 27.57 5.70 -8.12
CA TYR A 372 26.38 5.27 -7.36
C TYR A 372 26.65 4.02 -6.54
N LEU A 373 27.40 3.06 -7.05
CA LEU A 373 27.81 1.89 -6.27
C LEU A 373 28.61 2.30 -5.04
N ASP A 374 29.56 3.25 -5.16
CA ASP A 374 30.32 3.80 -4.04
C ASP A 374 29.42 4.50 -2.99
N LEU A 375 28.34 5.18 -3.43
CA LEU A 375 27.37 5.77 -2.52
C LEU A 375 26.56 4.70 -1.78
N ILE A 376 26.15 3.65 -2.49
CA ILE A 376 25.37 2.54 -1.92
C ILE A 376 26.23 1.74 -0.94
N ASP A 377 27.50 1.48 -1.23
CA ASP A 377 28.43 0.74 -0.37
C ASP A 377 28.65 1.41 1.00
N ARG A 378 28.47 2.73 1.07
CA ARG A 378 28.54 3.46 2.35
C ARG A 378 27.33 3.22 3.25
N MET A 379 26.25 2.65 2.73
CA MET A 379 25.07 2.29 3.52
C MET A 379 25.22 0.87 4.10
N PRO A 380 25.00 0.68 5.41
CA PRO A 380 25.07 -0.65 6.01
C PRO A 380 24.13 -1.64 5.31
N PHE A 381 24.61 -2.89 5.19
CA PHE A 381 23.85 -4.03 4.63
C PHE A 381 23.50 -3.95 3.13
N GLU A 382 24.20 -3.12 2.35
CA GLU A 382 24.02 -3.01 0.90
C GLU A 382 25.22 -3.58 0.11
N HIS A 383 26.18 -4.17 0.77
CA HIS A 383 27.41 -4.70 0.16
C HIS A 383 27.14 -5.77 -0.92
N ASP A 384 26.18 -6.66 -0.70
CA ASP A 384 25.83 -7.72 -1.67
C ASP A 384 25.37 -7.14 -3.01
N PHE A 385 24.58 -6.04 -2.97
CA PHE A 385 24.18 -5.32 -4.17
C PHE A 385 25.41 -4.74 -4.90
N VAL A 386 26.30 -4.11 -4.16
CA VAL A 386 27.49 -3.48 -4.72
C VAL A 386 28.43 -4.51 -5.33
N GLU A 387 28.67 -5.63 -4.67
CA GLU A 387 29.51 -6.72 -5.17
C GLU A 387 28.95 -7.29 -6.48
N ARG A 388 27.66 -7.63 -6.51
CA ARG A 388 26.98 -8.17 -7.70
C ARG A 388 27.14 -7.25 -8.90
N TYR A 389 26.81 -5.98 -8.77
CA TYR A 389 26.78 -5.06 -9.91
C TYR A 389 28.14 -4.45 -10.25
N SER A 390 29.11 -4.43 -9.32
CA SER A 390 30.50 -4.13 -9.63
C SER A 390 31.11 -5.22 -10.51
N ALA A 391 30.84 -6.50 -10.22
CA ALA A 391 31.27 -7.60 -11.08
C ALA A 391 30.73 -7.47 -12.52
N MET A 392 29.48 -7.05 -12.68
CA MET A 392 28.87 -6.81 -14.01
C MET A 392 29.45 -5.57 -14.70
N LEU A 393 29.82 -4.55 -13.94
CA LEU A 393 30.47 -3.35 -14.47
C LEU A 393 31.85 -3.67 -15.04
N ASP A 394 32.61 -4.57 -14.38
CA ASP A 394 33.91 -5.01 -14.82
C ASP A 394 33.82 -6.07 -15.94
N ASN A 395 32.81 -6.92 -15.91
CA ASN A 395 32.52 -7.91 -16.95
C ASN A 395 31.08 -7.82 -17.47
N PRO A 396 30.81 -6.98 -18.49
CA PRO A 396 29.46 -6.78 -19.03
C PRO A 396 28.76 -8.02 -19.60
N LYS A 397 29.51 -9.12 -19.87
CA LYS A 397 28.91 -10.39 -20.30
C LYS A 397 28.04 -11.04 -19.22
N LEU A 398 28.27 -10.70 -17.95
CA LEU A 398 27.45 -11.18 -16.84
C LEU A 398 26.01 -10.62 -16.89
N ILE A 399 25.81 -9.47 -17.53
CA ILE A 399 24.48 -8.88 -17.74
C ILE A 399 23.59 -9.81 -18.59
N ASP A 400 24.17 -10.51 -19.56
CA ASP A 400 23.41 -11.40 -20.45
C ASP A 400 22.88 -12.67 -19.72
N SER A 401 23.50 -13.00 -18.58
CA SER A 401 23.08 -14.12 -17.72
C SER A 401 22.20 -13.70 -16.54
N ASP A 402 22.02 -12.41 -16.34
CA ASP A 402 21.14 -11.87 -15.31
C ASP A 402 19.71 -11.75 -15.85
N ALA A 403 18.73 -12.40 -15.22
CA ALA A 403 17.37 -12.51 -15.74
C ALA A 403 16.69 -11.13 -15.91
N GLU A 404 16.77 -10.26 -14.90
CA GLU A 404 16.16 -8.92 -14.91
C GLU A 404 16.88 -8.01 -15.93
N LEU A 405 18.20 -7.90 -15.82
CA LEU A 405 18.94 -6.95 -16.65
C LEU A 405 18.98 -7.36 -18.12
N SER A 406 19.03 -8.67 -18.44
CA SER A 406 18.95 -9.15 -19.83
C SER A 406 17.59 -8.86 -20.44
N HIS A 407 16.50 -9.01 -19.65
CA HIS A 407 15.16 -8.65 -20.06
C HIS A 407 15.04 -7.16 -20.38
N VAL A 408 15.38 -6.29 -19.45
CA VAL A 408 15.36 -4.82 -19.63
C VAL A 408 16.22 -4.41 -20.83
N ARG A 409 17.41 -5.01 -20.98
CA ARG A 409 18.31 -4.75 -22.12
C ARG A 409 17.70 -5.17 -23.47
N SER A 410 16.86 -6.21 -23.49
CA SER A 410 16.15 -6.64 -24.71
C SER A 410 15.12 -5.63 -25.19
N LEU A 411 14.58 -4.82 -24.28
CA LEU A 411 13.61 -3.75 -24.53
C LEU A 411 14.28 -2.41 -24.86
N TYR A 412 15.59 -2.27 -24.59
CA TYR A 412 16.30 -1.01 -24.78
C TYR A 412 16.28 -0.58 -26.25
N PRO A 413 15.79 0.64 -26.58
CA PRO A 413 15.75 1.11 -27.95
C PRO A 413 17.16 1.35 -28.49
N LYS A 414 17.43 0.85 -29.69
CA LYS A 414 18.75 1.00 -30.35
C LYS A 414 19.06 2.43 -30.75
N GLU A 415 18.05 3.26 -30.93
CA GLU A 415 18.17 4.68 -31.26
C GLU A 415 17.49 5.53 -30.19
N SER A 416 18.18 6.59 -29.76
CA SER A 416 17.69 7.51 -28.71
C SER A 416 16.65 8.54 -29.20
N LYS A 417 15.94 8.24 -30.28
CA LYS A 417 14.95 9.15 -30.90
C LYS A 417 13.54 8.96 -30.38
N PHE A 418 13.34 8.44 -29.18
CA PHE A 418 12.00 8.41 -28.63
C PHE A 418 11.79 9.62 -27.71
N GLU A 419 10.69 10.29 -27.89
CA GLU A 419 10.20 11.28 -26.94
C GLU A 419 9.25 10.59 -25.96
N GLN A 420 9.53 10.74 -24.67
CA GLN A 420 8.60 10.32 -23.67
C GLN A 420 7.42 11.29 -23.68
N ASN A 421 6.26 10.81 -24.09
CA ASN A 421 5.05 11.60 -24.01
C ASN A 421 4.49 11.56 -22.59
N TYR A 422 4.85 12.53 -21.77
CA TYR A 422 4.36 12.65 -20.39
C TYR A 422 2.85 12.82 -20.27
N GLN A 423 2.20 13.15 -21.36
CA GLN A 423 0.75 13.36 -21.39
C GLN A 423 -0.04 12.07 -21.60
N GLN A 424 0.63 10.96 -21.81
CA GLN A 424 -0.04 9.67 -22.04
C GLN A 424 0.03 8.82 -20.80
N PRO A 425 -1.08 8.30 -20.32
CA PRO A 425 -1.10 7.39 -19.20
C PRO A 425 -0.66 6.03 -19.71
N SER A 426 0.50 5.65 -19.35
CA SER A 426 1.01 4.33 -19.60
C SER A 426 1.63 3.82 -18.33
N PHE A 427 1.29 2.61 -17.94
CA PHE A 427 1.96 1.91 -16.85
C PHE A 427 3.34 1.43 -17.26
N LEU A 428 3.60 1.36 -18.56
CA LEU A 428 4.87 1.00 -19.17
C LEU A 428 5.27 2.09 -20.16
N GLY A 429 6.51 2.06 -20.63
CA GLY A 429 7.01 3.03 -21.59
C GLY A 429 6.17 3.07 -22.84
N TYR A 430 5.51 4.19 -23.06
CA TYR A 430 4.75 4.49 -24.27
C TYR A 430 5.70 5.01 -25.35
N ASN A 431 5.39 4.76 -26.60
CA ASN A 431 6.19 5.20 -27.76
C ASN A 431 7.58 4.56 -27.89
N VAL A 432 7.84 3.47 -27.20
CA VAL A 432 9.14 2.81 -27.30
C VAL A 432 9.30 2.18 -28.68
N GLY A 433 10.29 2.67 -29.41
CA GLY A 433 10.92 2.00 -30.54
C GLY A 433 10.01 1.28 -31.51
N LEU A 434 8.88 1.91 -31.91
CA LEU A 434 7.85 1.29 -32.75
C LEU A 434 8.40 0.54 -33.96
N ALA A 435 9.44 1.07 -34.58
CA ALA A 435 10.05 0.50 -35.77
C ALA A 435 11.47 -0.07 -35.54
N GLN A 436 12.01 0.08 -34.33
CA GLN A 436 13.46 -0.05 -34.10
C GLN A 436 13.80 -0.93 -32.89
N GLY A 437 12.82 -1.49 -32.22
CA GLY A 437 13.02 -2.38 -31.09
C GLY A 437 13.02 -3.87 -31.47
N SER A 438 13.13 -4.71 -30.46
CA SER A 438 12.87 -6.14 -30.56
C SER A 438 11.36 -6.40 -30.76
N ASP A 439 11.01 -7.65 -31.07
CA ASP A 439 9.60 -8.05 -31.12
C ASP A 439 8.90 -7.82 -29.77
N ARG A 440 9.62 -8.02 -28.66
CA ARG A 440 9.14 -7.71 -27.32
C ARG A 440 8.84 -6.20 -27.16
N THR A 441 9.72 -5.31 -27.63
CA THR A 441 9.47 -3.86 -27.63
C THR A 441 8.18 -3.51 -28.38
N LEU A 442 7.92 -4.17 -29.50
CA LEU A 442 6.70 -3.98 -30.27
C LEU A 442 5.45 -4.43 -29.50
N LEU A 443 5.51 -5.59 -28.82
CA LEU A 443 4.42 -6.10 -27.98
C LEU A 443 4.14 -5.16 -26.80
N THR A 444 5.18 -4.74 -26.07
CA THR A 444 5.06 -3.79 -24.96
C THR A 444 4.48 -2.46 -25.43
N SER A 445 4.90 -1.97 -26.59
CA SER A 445 4.37 -0.74 -27.18
C SER A 445 2.91 -0.89 -27.61
N ALA A 446 2.51 -2.04 -28.15
CA ALA A 446 1.12 -2.33 -28.48
C ALA A 446 0.25 -2.36 -27.21
N ALA A 447 0.71 -3.01 -26.14
CA ALA A 447 0.04 -3.03 -24.84
C ALA A 447 -0.12 -1.61 -24.27
N ALA A 448 0.92 -0.77 -24.35
CA ALA A 448 0.85 0.62 -23.93
C ALA A 448 -0.20 1.43 -24.72
N CYS A 449 -0.35 1.17 -26.00
CA CYS A 449 -1.41 1.79 -26.81
C CYS A 449 -2.80 1.31 -26.41
N LEU A 450 -2.97 0.04 -26.05
CA LEU A 450 -4.24 -0.49 -25.53
C LEU A 450 -4.59 0.12 -24.18
N TYR A 451 -3.64 0.25 -23.26
CA TYR A 451 -3.84 0.94 -21.98
C TYR A 451 -4.24 2.40 -22.17
N SER A 452 -3.61 3.11 -23.10
CA SER A 452 -3.91 4.51 -23.39
C SER A 452 -5.09 4.72 -24.32
N LYS A 453 -5.69 3.64 -24.84
CA LYS A 453 -6.76 3.67 -25.87
C LYS A 453 -6.37 4.46 -27.13
N ASP A 454 -5.09 4.60 -27.41
CA ASP A 454 -4.62 5.18 -28.68
C ASP A 454 -4.76 4.15 -29.80
N MET A 455 -5.98 4.06 -30.32
CA MET A 455 -6.33 3.09 -31.33
C MET A 455 -5.55 3.30 -32.64
N ASN A 456 -5.25 4.54 -33.01
CA ASN A 456 -4.49 4.81 -34.23
C ASN A 456 -3.05 4.30 -34.11
N ALA A 457 -2.39 4.61 -32.99
CA ALA A 457 -1.05 4.10 -32.73
C ALA A 457 -1.03 2.58 -32.58
N PHE A 458 -2.07 1.98 -31.98
CA PHE A 458 -2.22 0.54 -31.86
C PHE A 458 -2.33 -0.14 -33.24
N LEU A 459 -3.19 0.35 -34.15
CA LEU A 459 -3.35 -0.24 -35.48
C LEU A 459 -2.06 -0.20 -36.30
N VAL A 460 -1.24 0.84 -36.15
CA VAL A 460 0.09 0.87 -36.79
C VAL A 460 0.97 -0.27 -36.27
N ARG A 461 0.95 -0.55 -34.97
CA ARG A 461 1.72 -1.65 -34.36
C ARG A 461 1.17 -3.00 -34.77
N ALA A 462 -0.14 -3.15 -34.81
CA ALA A 462 -0.81 -4.35 -35.28
C ALA A 462 -0.43 -4.64 -36.74
N GLN A 463 -0.34 -3.61 -37.61
CA GLN A 463 0.10 -3.78 -39.01
C GLN A 463 1.54 -4.28 -39.12
N ILE A 464 2.45 -3.78 -38.26
CA ILE A 464 3.83 -4.27 -38.23
C ILE A 464 3.88 -5.72 -37.75
N MET A 465 3.09 -6.07 -36.74
CA MET A 465 2.99 -7.42 -36.19
C MET A 465 2.44 -8.40 -37.26
N HIS A 466 1.39 -7.99 -37.99
CA HIS A 466 0.85 -8.75 -39.12
C HIS A 466 1.90 -9.03 -40.17
N GLN A 467 2.66 -8.00 -40.60
CA GLN A 467 3.73 -8.14 -41.59
C GLN A 467 4.86 -9.08 -41.14
N LYS A 468 5.08 -9.17 -39.82
CA LYS A 468 6.05 -10.08 -39.21
C LYS A 468 5.50 -11.49 -38.96
N GLY A 469 4.21 -11.73 -39.19
CA GLY A 469 3.55 -13.01 -38.89
C GLY A 469 3.47 -13.32 -37.40
N MET A 470 3.42 -12.28 -36.56
CA MET A 470 3.30 -12.44 -35.10
C MET A 470 1.87 -12.83 -34.70
N PRO A 471 1.68 -13.64 -33.65
CA PRO A 471 0.35 -14.00 -33.17
C PRO A 471 -0.37 -12.80 -32.54
N PHE A 472 -1.71 -12.74 -32.69
CA PHE A 472 -2.55 -11.73 -32.07
C PHE A 472 -3.27 -12.31 -30.84
N PRO A 473 -2.87 -11.96 -29.62
CA PRO A 473 -3.61 -12.29 -28.42
C PRO A 473 -5.06 -11.78 -28.46
N THR A 474 -5.94 -12.39 -27.68
CA THR A 474 -7.39 -12.11 -27.71
C THR A 474 -7.70 -10.62 -27.51
N CYS A 475 -7.04 -9.95 -26.58
CA CYS A 475 -7.27 -8.51 -26.33
C CYS A 475 -6.95 -7.64 -27.56
N MET A 476 -5.97 -8.02 -28.38
CA MET A 476 -5.65 -7.31 -29.62
C MET A 476 -6.71 -7.55 -30.69
N GLN A 477 -7.21 -8.78 -30.82
CA GLN A 477 -8.32 -9.10 -31.74
C GLN A 477 -9.57 -8.32 -31.35
N GLU A 478 -9.90 -8.27 -30.07
CA GLU A 478 -11.01 -7.46 -29.52
C GLU A 478 -10.81 -5.98 -29.81
N ALA A 479 -9.59 -5.46 -29.66
CA ALA A 479 -9.28 -4.07 -29.95
C ALA A 479 -9.48 -3.72 -31.44
N ILE A 480 -9.07 -4.61 -32.34
CA ILE A 480 -9.30 -4.46 -33.79
C ILE A 480 -10.82 -4.49 -34.09
N ALA A 481 -11.56 -5.41 -33.47
CA ALA A 481 -13.00 -5.50 -33.64
C ALA A 481 -13.74 -4.27 -33.09
N VAL A 482 -13.28 -3.69 -31.97
CA VAL A 482 -13.77 -2.39 -31.46
C VAL A 482 -13.43 -1.26 -32.43
N ALA A 483 -12.22 -1.23 -33.01
CA ALA A 483 -11.84 -0.24 -34.01
C ALA A 483 -12.72 -0.35 -35.26
N ALA A 484 -13.07 -1.57 -35.66
CA ALA A 484 -13.90 -1.85 -36.82
C ALA A 484 -15.33 -1.28 -36.73
N LEU A 485 -15.83 -0.98 -35.53
CA LEU A 485 -17.11 -0.27 -35.38
C LEU A 485 -17.10 1.11 -36.04
N LYS A 486 -15.94 1.76 -36.11
CA LYS A 486 -15.75 3.06 -36.78
C LYS A 486 -15.04 2.93 -38.12
N MET A 487 -14.24 1.89 -38.31
CA MET A 487 -13.41 1.62 -39.48
C MET A 487 -13.60 0.17 -39.94
N PRO A 488 -14.70 -0.18 -40.64
CA PRO A 488 -15.01 -1.57 -41.00
C PRO A 488 -13.89 -2.30 -41.75
N GLN A 489 -13.10 -1.57 -42.54
CA GLN A 489 -11.94 -2.09 -43.27
C GLN A 489 -10.84 -2.66 -42.36
N ALA A 490 -10.87 -2.39 -41.06
CA ALA A 490 -9.90 -2.95 -40.13
C ALA A 490 -10.00 -4.49 -40.04
N LEU A 491 -11.20 -5.06 -40.15
CA LEU A 491 -11.37 -6.52 -40.17
C LEU A 491 -10.82 -7.18 -41.45
N GLU A 492 -10.87 -6.46 -42.57
CA GLU A 492 -10.31 -6.95 -43.85
C GLU A 492 -8.76 -6.89 -43.83
N ALA A 493 -8.20 -5.90 -43.11
CA ALA A 493 -6.75 -5.71 -43.01
C ALA A 493 -6.08 -6.71 -42.04
N PHE A 494 -6.85 -7.30 -41.10
CA PHE A 494 -6.33 -8.18 -40.06
C PHE A 494 -7.08 -9.52 -40.03
N PRO A 495 -6.68 -10.49 -40.85
CA PRO A 495 -7.30 -11.82 -40.94
C PRO A 495 -7.07 -12.67 -39.67
N GLU A 496 -6.17 -12.25 -38.76
CA GLU A 496 -5.91 -12.86 -37.46
C GLU A 496 -7.09 -12.73 -36.50
N VAL A 497 -8.01 -11.78 -36.74
CA VAL A 497 -9.20 -11.60 -35.92
C VAL A 497 -10.14 -12.80 -36.12
N GLY A 498 -10.40 -13.52 -35.04
CA GLY A 498 -11.30 -14.67 -35.04
C GLY A 498 -12.72 -14.29 -35.49
N LYS A 499 -13.39 -15.17 -36.26
CA LYS A 499 -14.71 -14.92 -36.83
C LYS A 499 -15.78 -14.57 -35.79
N PHE A 500 -15.63 -15.04 -34.55
CA PHE A 500 -16.59 -14.81 -33.46
C PHE A 500 -16.34 -13.53 -32.68
N VAL A 501 -15.13 -12.95 -32.75
CA VAL A 501 -14.76 -11.76 -31.98
C VAL A 501 -15.67 -10.54 -32.26
N PRO A 502 -16.02 -10.23 -33.53
CA PRO A 502 -16.97 -9.15 -33.81
C PRO A 502 -18.37 -9.38 -33.19
N ASP A 503 -18.81 -10.64 -33.09
CA ASP A 503 -20.11 -10.98 -32.48
C ASP A 503 -20.02 -10.83 -30.95
N GLU A 504 -18.91 -11.14 -30.33
CA GLU A 504 -18.66 -10.86 -28.90
C GLU A 504 -18.67 -9.37 -28.61
N VAL A 505 -18.06 -8.54 -29.45
CA VAL A 505 -18.14 -7.07 -29.32
C VAL A 505 -19.59 -6.58 -29.42
N ARG A 506 -20.38 -7.13 -30.35
CA ARG A 506 -21.81 -6.80 -30.46
C ARG A 506 -22.59 -7.24 -29.22
N ALA A 507 -22.34 -8.43 -28.70
CA ALA A 507 -22.95 -8.93 -27.47
C ALA A 507 -22.64 -8.02 -26.27
N PHE A 508 -21.38 -7.60 -26.14
CA PHE A 508 -21.00 -6.62 -25.14
C PHE A 508 -21.78 -5.30 -25.29
N LEU A 509 -21.90 -4.76 -26.50
CA LEU A 509 -22.62 -3.50 -26.74
C LEU A 509 -24.12 -3.62 -26.45
N ILE A 510 -24.73 -4.79 -26.68
CA ILE A 510 -26.13 -5.06 -26.32
C ILE A 510 -26.30 -5.03 -24.79
N ASP A 511 -25.40 -5.72 -24.07
CA ASP A 511 -25.39 -5.73 -22.59
C ASP A 511 -25.09 -4.34 -22.00
N ALA A 512 -24.26 -3.55 -22.66
CA ALA A 512 -23.87 -2.21 -22.22
C ALA A 512 -24.96 -1.14 -22.46
N LYS A 513 -25.82 -1.36 -23.46
CA LYS A 513 -26.81 -0.37 -23.92
C LYS A 513 -27.68 0.24 -22.81
N PRO A 514 -28.16 -0.52 -21.79
CA PRO A 514 -28.97 0.04 -20.71
C PRO A 514 -28.18 1.02 -19.80
N TYR A 515 -26.86 1.00 -19.83
CA TYR A 515 -25.99 1.68 -18.87
C TYR A 515 -25.07 2.75 -19.52
N VAL A 516 -25.27 3.08 -20.80
CA VAL A 516 -24.36 3.96 -21.57
C VAL A 516 -24.19 5.34 -20.94
N GLU A 517 -25.23 5.87 -20.28
CA GLU A 517 -25.19 7.18 -19.64
C GLU A 517 -24.62 7.15 -18.21
N ASP A 518 -24.54 5.97 -17.60
CA ASP A 518 -24.02 5.78 -16.24
C ASP A 518 -22.85 4.80 -16.24
N ARG A 519 -21.64 5.33 -16.30
CA ARG A 519 -20.39 4.55 -16.34
C ARG A 519 -20.20 3.66 -15.12
N GLU A 520 -20.63 4.11 -13.95
CA GLU A 520 -20.50 3.31 -12.73
C GLU A 520 -21.48 2.13 -12.75
N ALA A 521 -22.73 2.35 -13.20
CA ALA A 521 -23.69 1.28 -13.41
C ALA A 521 -23.20 0.30 -14.47
N LEU A 522 -22.63 0.79 -15.59
CA LEU A 522 -22.05 -0.04 -16.64
C LEU A 522 -20.93 -0.93 -16.06
N ARG A 523 -20.00 -0.34 -15.30
CA ARG A 523 -18.91 -1.06 -14.66
C ARG A 523 -19.39 -2.16 -13.70
N GLN A 524 -20.36 -1.84 -12.83
CA GLN A 524 -20.86 -2.78 -11.84
C GLN A 524 -21.63 -3.94 -12.46
N ASN A 525 -22.49 -3.66 -13.44
CA ASN A 525 -23.37 -4.67 -14.03
C ASN A 525 -22.67 -5.57 -15.04
N LEU A 526 -21.63 -5.08 -15.71
CA LEU A 526 -20.91 -5.85 -16.72
C LEU A 526 -19.69 -6.59 -16.19
N LYS A 527 -19.22 -6.26 -14.99
CA LYS A 527 -17.99 -6.80 -14.41
C LYS A 527 -17.94 -8.33 -14.39
N GLU A 528 -19.01 -8.98 -13.94
CA GLU A 528 -19.03 -10.42 -13.74
C GLU A 528 -18.82 -11.21 -15.06
N ARG A 529 -19.33 -10.67 -16.16
CA ARG A 529 -19.26 -11.34 -17.47
C ARG A 529 -18.08 -10.88 -18.32
N TRP A 530 -17.70 -9.60 -18.23
CA TRP A 530 -16.83 -8.98 -19.21
C TRP A 530 -15.48 -8.48 -18.67
N LEU A 531 -15.24 -8.56 -17.35
CA LEU A 531 -13.90 -8.26 -16.80
C LEU A 531 -12.88 -9.21 -17.45
N GLY A 532 -11.72 -8.70 -17.81
CA GLY A 532 -10.69 -9.42 -18.54
C GLY A 532 -10.69 -9.17 -20.04
N THR A 533 -11.71 -8.52 -20.58
CA THR A 533 -11.81 -8.17 -22.00
C THR A 533 -11.36 -6.73 -22.26
N TYR A 534 -10.80 -6.47 -23.46
CA TYR A 534 -10.48 -5.10 -23.88
C TYR A 534 -11.75 -4.24 -24.01
N MET A 535 -12.87 -4.80 -24.44
CA MET A 535 -14.15 -4.11 -24.57
C MET A 535 -14.59 -3.51 -23.24
N TYR A 536 -14.56 -4.32 -22.18
CA TYR A 536 -14.91 -3.87 -20.84
C TYR A 536 -14.00 -2.70 -20.42
N TYR A 537 -12.67 -2.87 -20.52
CA TYR A 537 -11.71 -1.80 -20.23
C TYR A 537 -11.98 -0.55 -21.07
N TYR A 538 -12.16 -0.69 -22.38
CA TYR A 538 -12.34 0.43 -23.31
C TYR A 538 -13.54 1.29 -22.96
N TYR A 539 -14.68 0.70 -22.61
CA TYR A 539 -15.93 1.42 -22.34
C TYR A 539 -16.12 1.82 -20.86
N THR A 540 -15.51 1.11 -19.93
CA THR A 540 -15.69 1.40 -18.49
C THR A 540 -14.66 2.37 -17.94
N GLU A 541 -13.46 2.45 -18.53
CA GLU A 541 -12.42 3.34 -18.02
C GLU A 541 -12.47 4.75 -18.64
N ASN A 542 -12.12 5.76 -17.84
CA ASN A 542 -12.14 7.16 -18.31
C ASN A 542 -10.83 7.52 -19.02
N ASN A 543 -10.58 6.84 -20.13
CA ASN A 543 -9.29 6.84 -20.80
C ASN A 543 -9.39 7.33 -22.24
N ASP A 544 -10.20 8.34 -22.53
CA ASP A 544 -10.27 8.92 -23.87
C ASP A 544 -9.14 9.94 -24.07
N PRO A 545 -8.12 9.64 -24.89
CA PRO A 545 -7.02 10.57 -25.17
C PRO A 545 -7.49 11.90 -25.78
N SER A 546 -8.64 11.89 -26.47
CA SER A 546 -9.20 13.08 -27.09
C SER A 546 -9.76 14.07 -26.07
N GLN A 547 -10.26 13.61 -24.94
CA GLN A 547 -10.73 14.46 -23.84
C GLN A 547 -9.55 15.07 -23.09
N THR A 548 -8.47 14.31 -22.90
CA THR A 548 -7.27 14.78 -22.22
C THR A 548 -6.55 15.89 -22.99
N ARG A 549 -6.54 15.85 -24.32
CA ARG A 549 -6.02 16.95 -25.14
C ARG A 549 -6.81 18.24 -24.98
N LYS A 550 -8.14 18.15 -24.87
CA LYS A 550 -9.00 19.34 -24.66
C LYS A 550 -8.78 19.96 -23.28
N ASP A 551 -8.60 19.14 -22.26
CA ASP A 551 -8.36 19.62 -20.90
C ASP A 551 -6.96 20.24 -20.75
N SER A 552 -5.94 19.72 -21.45
CA SER A 552 -4.59 20.28 -21.46
C SER A 552 -4.48 21.58 -22.27
N GLU A 553 -5.30 21.72 -23.32
CA GLU A 553 -5.39 22.97 -24.10
C GLU A 553 -6.18 24.05 -23.35
N ALA A 554 -7.09 23.66 -22.46
CA ALA A 554 -7.90 24.57 -21.66
C ALA A 554 -7.19 25.12 -20.42
N THR A 555 -6.03 24.59 -20.05
CA THR A 555 -5.25 25.09 -18.90
C THR A 555 -4.22 26.12 -19.40
N PRO A 556 -4.46 27.44 -19.23
CA PRO A 556 -3.49 28.46 -19.61
C PRO A 556 -2.31 28.38 -18.64
N GLY A 557 -1.20 27.81 -19.05
CA GLY A 557 0.01 27.73 -18.24
C GLY A 557 0.89 26.50 -18.47
N SER A 558 0.40 25.45 -19.12
CA SER A 558 1.20 24.26 -19.39
C SER A 558 2.21 24.42 -20.55
N LYS A 559 2.33 25.61 -21.10
CA LYS A 559 3.41 25.99 -22.03
C LYS A 559 4.65 26.51 -21.30
N ALA A 560 4.93 26.01 -20.13
CA ALA A 560 6.23 26.22 -19.51
C ALA A 560 7.24 25.36 -20.26
N GLY A 561 7.96 26.03 -21.12
CA GLY A 561 8.86 25.45 -22.06
C GLY A 561 9.89 24.54 -21.44
N VAL A 562 10.10 23.48 -22.12
CA VAL A 562 11.38 22.82 -22.19
C VAL A 562 12.32 23.80 -22.92
N ASN A 563 13.19 24.47 -22.19
CA ASN A 563 14.44 25.00 -22.69
C ASN A 563 15.55 24.06 -22.27
#